data_58f8eccecafba5584d5e729acb4c335e
#
_entry.id   58f8eccecafba5584d5e729acb4c335e
#
_cell.length_a   1.000
_cell.length_b   1.000
_cell.length_c   1.000
_cell.angle_alpha   90.00
_cell.angle_beta   90.00
_cell.angle_gamma   90.00
#
_symmetry.space_group_name_H-M   'P 1'
#
loop_
_entity.id
_entity.type
_entity.pdbx_description
1 polymer ?
#
loop_
_entity_poly.entity_id
_entity_poly.type
_entity_poly.pdbx_seq_one_letter_code
_entity_poly.pdbx_strand_id
1 'polypeptide(L)'
;MLNELRVGSIVTHPLFETPTNVKAIAFNGLYIGTKDGLPLHIDDFKPVEITDEILELLHFVKMKNTAPGIGEFEWWETDDTSLTHIHKGLYGIDGLSGIKPMRYVHELQNAYFVITGKELNTEKLLYL
;
A
#
# COMPACT_ATOMS: atom_id res chain seq x y z
N MET A 1 -3.40 -9.87 -8.82
CA MET A 1 -2.10 -10.49 -9.04
C MET A 1 -0.98 -9.68 -8.37
N LEU A 2 0.00 -10.36 -7.80
CA LEU A 2 1.05 -9.71 -7.01
C LEU A 2 2.23 -9.30 -7.90
N ASN A 3 1.97 -8.38 -8.84
CA ASN A 3 3.03 -7.78 -9.63
C ASN A 3 3.78 -6.73 -8.80
N GLU A 4 5.04 -6.50 -9.13
CA GLU A 4 5.86 -5.46 -8.52
C GLU A 4 6.12 -5.67 -7.02
N LEU A 5 6.02 -6.90 -6.54
CA LEU A 5 6.44 -7.21 -5.19
C LEU A 5 7.94 -7.03 -5.02
N ARG A 6 8.33 -6.48 -3.88
CA ARG A 6 9.72 -6.35 -3.46
C ARG A 6 9.84 -6.67 -1.98
N VAL A 7 11.05 -6.80 -1.51
CA VAL A 7 11.29 -6.93 -0.06
C VAL A 7 10.69 -5.71 0.64
N GLY A 8 9.91 -5.95 1.67
CA GLY A 8 9.16 -4.92 2.39
C GLY A 8 7.69 -4.80 1.97
N SER A 9 7.29 -5.34 0.80
CA SER A 9 5.90 -5.28 0.35
C SER A 9 4.96 -5.95 1.35
N ILE A 10 3.80 -5.34 1.57
CA ILE A 10 2.76 -5.87 2.47
C ILE A 10 1.84 -6.81 1.70
N VAL A 11 1.66 -8.00 2.23
CA VAL A 11 0.83 -9.06 1.63
C VAL A 11 0.10 -9.82 2.73
N THR A 12 -0.90 -10.63 2.34
CA THR A 12 -1.57 -11.56 3.25
C THR A 12 -1.37 -13.00 2.78
N HIS A 13 -1.45 -13.93 3.71
CA HIS A 13 -1.37 -15.36 3.44
C HIS A 13 -2.27 -16.11 4.41
N PRO A 14 -2.92 -17.23 3.99
CA PRO A 14 -3.83 -17.98 4.86
C PRO A 14 -3.23 -18.47 6.19
N LEU A 15 -1.91 -18.63 6.25
CA LEU A 15 -1.22 -19.04 7.47
C LEU A 15 -1.04 -17.91 8.50
N PHE A 16 -1.28 -16.67 8.13
CA PHE A 16 -1.08 -15.53 9.02
C PHE A 16 -2.39 -14.80 9.27
N GLU A 17 -2.64 -14.45 10.52
CA GLU A 17 -3.85 -13.71 10.90
C GLU A 17 -3.80 -12.23 10.51
N THR A 18 -2.59 -11.68 10.41
CA THR A 18 -2.38 -10.27 10.08
C THR A 18 -1.57 -10.15 8.80
N PRO A 19 -1.61 -8.98 8.13
CA PRO A 19 -0.68 -8.72 7.04
C PRO A 19 0.76 -8.93 7.46
N THR A 20 1.58 -9.35 6.52
CA THR A 20 3.01 -9.55 6.73
C THR A 20 3.80 -8.86 5.62
N ASN A 21 5.08 -8.65 5.82
CA ASN A 21 5.92 -8.08 4.79
C ASN A 21 6.85 -9.15 4.19
N VAL A 22 7.16 -8.95 2.92
CA VAL A 22 8.09 -9.80 2.18
C VAL A 22 9.50 -9.59 2.73
N LYS A 23 10.17 -10.66 3.15
CA LYS A 23 11.56 -10.61 3.64
C LYS A 23 12.56 -11.07 2.58
N ALA A 24 12.15 -11.96 1.68
CA ALA A 24 13.00 -12.48 0.63
C ALA A 24 12.17 -12.95 -0.55
N ILE A 25 12.75 -12.91 -1.74
CA ILE A 25 12.14 -13.46 -2.95
C ILE A 25 13.15 -14.43 -3.55
N ALA A 26 12.71 -15.66 -3.84
CA ALA A 26 13.58 -16.73 -4.31
C ALA A 26 12.97 -17.43 -5.53
N PHE A 27 13.81 -18.15 -6.26
CA PHE A 27 13.40 -18.98 -7.41
C PHE A 27 12.64 -18.17 -8.46
N ASN A 28 13.24 -17.06 -8.92
CA ASN A 28 12.68 -16.19 -9.95
C ASN A 28 11.29 -15.62 -9.59
N GLY A 29 11.04 -15.41 -8.30
CA GLY A 29 9.79 -14.82 -7.84
C GLY A 29 8.69 -15.84 -7.55
N LEU A 30 8.98 -17.13 -7.60
CA LEU A 30 7.97 -18.15 -7.32
C LEU A 30 7.73 -18.38 -5.82
N TYR A 31 8.73 -18.06 -4.99
CA TYR A 31 8.65 -18.26 -3.54
C TYR A 31 8.96 -16.99 -2.79
N ILE A 32 8.20 -16.74 -1.73
CA ILE A 32 8.31 -15.57 -0.89
C ILE A 32 8.64 -16.02 0.53
N GLY A 33 9.72 -15.47 1.09
CA GLY A 33 10.05 -15.64 2.50
C GLY A 33 9.44 -14.49 3.32
N THR A 34 8.86 -14.84 4.48
CA THR A 34 8.33 -13.88 5.43
C THR A 34 9.14 -13.93 6.73
N LYS A 35 8.69 -13.20 7.76
CA LYS A 35 9.40 -13.11 9.05
C LYS A 35 9.71 -14.45 9.71
N ASP A 36 8.94 -15.49 9.39
CA ASP A 36 9.14 -16.83 9.96
C ASP A 36 10.17 -17.66 9.20
N GLY A 37 10.73 -17.08 8.13
CA GLY A 37 11.78 -17.72 7.34
C GLY A 37 11.31 -18.88 6.47
N LEU A 38 10.03 -19.20 6.48
CA LEU A 38 9.49 -20.30 5.70
C LEU A 38 9.15 -19.81 4.28
N PRO A 39 9.75 -20.42 3.22
CA PRO A 39 9.40 -20.02 1.86
C PRO A 39 8.02 -20.57 1.49
N LEU A 40 7.15 -19.68 1.01
CA LEU A 40 5.79 -19.99 0.60
C LEU A 40 5.60 -19.58 -0.85
N HIS A 41 4.79 -20.35 -1.59
CA HIS A 41 4.57 -20.09 -3.03
C HIS A 41 3.83 -18.77 -3.22
N ILE A 42 4.24 -18.01 -4.23
CA ILE A 42 3.69 -16.67 -4.49
C ILE A 42 2.18 -16.71 -4.74
N ASP A 43 1.65 -17.77 -5.33
CA ASP A 43 0.23 -17.88 -5.66
C ASP A 43 -0.67 -17.98 -4.42
N ASP A 44 -0.10 -18.32 -3.27
CA ASP A 44 -0.86 -18.41 -2.01
C ASP A 44 -0.97 -17.06 -1.31
N PHE A 45 -0.24 -16.06 -1.75
CA PHE A 45 -0.31 -14.71 -1.19
C PHE A 45 -1.37 -13.88 -1.91
N LYS A 46 -1.95 -12.94 -1.17
CA LYS A 46 -2.89 -11.96 -1.71
C LYS A 46 -2.43 -10.55 -1.37
N PRO A 47 -2.67 -9.59 -2.27
CA PRO A 47 -2.39 -8.19 -1.96
C PRO A 47 -3.40 -7.66 -0.93
N VAL A 48 -2.99 -6.64 -0.19
CA VAL A 48 -3.88 -5.95 0.76
C VAL A 48 -4.48 -4.74 0.06
N GLU A 49 -5.80 -4.67 0.00
CA GLU A 49 -6.49 -3.53 -0.59
C GLU A 49 -6.38 -2.29 0.29
N ILE A 50 -6.24 -1.13 -0.34
CA ILE A 50 -6.25 0.15 0.37
C ILE A 50 -7.69 0.46 0.79
N THR A 51 -7.88 0.73 2.08
CA THR A 51 -9.15 1.19 2.66
C THR A 51 -8.88 2.42 3.52
N ASP A 52 -9.94 3.10 3.94
CA ASP A 52 -9.80 4.26 4.84
C ASP A 52 -9.10 3.86 6.14
N GLU A 53 -9.47 2.71 6.71
CA GLU A 53 -8.84 2.19 7.93
C GLU A 53 -7.36 1.90 7.74
N ILE A 54 -7.01 1.33 6.60
CA ILE A 54 -5.60 1.05 6.25
C ILE A 54 -4.82 2.35 6.12
N LEU A 55 -5.39 3.37 5.46
CA LEU A 55 -4.72 4.66 5.31
C LEU A 55 -4.44 5.32 6.67
N GLU A 56 -5.37 5.23 7.60
CA GLU A 56 -5.14 5.73 8.96
C GLU A 56 -3.99 4.99 9.65
N LEU A 57 -3.92 3.68 9.49
CA LEU A 57 -2.82 2.87 10.04
C LEU A 57 -1.48 3.17 9.37
N LEU A 58 -1.51 3.69 8.14
CA LEU A 58 -0.32 4.12 7.40
C LEU A 58 0.05 5.58 7.69
N HIS A 59 -0.60 6.20 8.69
CA HIS A 59 -0.35 7.58 9.12
C HIS A 59 -0.79 8.66 8.13
N PHE A 60 -1.71 8.33 7.22
CA PHE A 60 -2.38 9.35 6.42
C PHE A 60 -3.51 9.99 7.23
N VAL A 61 -3.71 11.28 7.05
CA VAL A 61 -4.76 12.05 7.69
C VAL A 61 -5.77 12.47 6.63
N LYS A 62 -7.05 12.22 6.90
CA LYS A 62 -8.13 12.61 5.99
C LYS A 62 -8.38 14.10 6.10
N MET A 63 -8.31 14.78 4.99
CA MET A 63 -8.52 16.22 4.87
C MET A 63 -9.82 16.48 4.13
N LYS A 64 -10.50 17.58 4.49
CA LYS A 64 -11.75 18.01 3.85
C LYS A 64 -11.69 19.48 3.54
N ASN A 65 -12.30 19.87 2.45
CA ASN A 65 -12.49 21.28 2.10
C ASN A 65 -13.75 21.44 1.27
N THR A 66 -14.19 22.68 1.11
CA THR A 66 -15.37 23.02 0.31
C THR A 66 -14.98 24.12 -0.67
N ALA A 67 -15.34 23.94 -1.93
CA ALA A 67 -15.08 24.94 -2.97
C ALA A 67 -16.39 25.38 -3.63
N PRO A 68 -16.55 26.68 -3.93
CA PRO A 68 -17.73 27.19 -4.65
C PRO A 68 -17.90 26.46 -5.99
N GLY A 69 -19.11 25.98 -6.26
CA GLY A 69 -19.45 25.27 -7.50
C GLY A 69 -19.02 23.83 -7.57
N ILE A 70 -18.18 23.37 -6.63
CA ILE A 70 -17.69 21.99 -6.58
C ILE A 70 -18.32 21.24 -5.41
N GLY A 71 -18.56 21.93 -4.30
CA GLY A 71 -19.05 21.34 -3.06
C GLY A 71 -17.92 20.84 -2.18
N GLU A 72 -18.22 19.90 -1.30
CA GLU A 72 -17.26 19.31 -0.38
C GLU A 72 -16.41 18.26 -1.08
N PHE A 73 -15.10 18.26 -0.81
CA PHE A 73 -14.19 17.24 -1.33
C PHE A 73 -13.19 16.84 -0.25
N GLU A 74 -12.65 15.63 -0.38
CA GLU A 74 -11.76 14.99 0.59
C GLU A 74 -10.51 14.47 -0.08
N TRP A 75 -9.41 14.45 0.68
CA TRP A 75 -8.17 13.81 0.27
C TRP A 75 -7.42 13.33 1.51
N TRP A 76 -6.33 12.59 1.29
CA TRP A 76 -5.51 12.06 2.38
C TRP A 76 -4.11 12.63 2.29
N GLU A 77 -3.51 12.99 3.41
CA GLU A 77 -2.17 13.58 3.46
C GLU A 77 -1.25 12.91 4.46
N THR A 78 0.04 12.89 4.11
CA THR A 78 1.15 12.78 5.05
C THR A 78 2.01 14.04 4.93
N ASP A 79 3.08 14.17 5.73
CA ASP A 79 4.02 15.28 5.60
C ASP A 79 4.71 15.33 4.23
N ASP A 80 4.79 14.21 3.54
CA ASP A 80 5.57 14.05 2.32
C ASP A 80 4.72 13.98 1.05
N THR A 81 3.45 13.65 1.14
CA THR A 81 2.63 13.44 -0.06
C THR A 81 1.13 13.47 0.25
N SER A 82 0.32 13.45 -0.80
CA SER A 82 -1.13 13.37 -0.68
C SER A 82 -1.73 12.35 -1.65
N LEU A 83 -2.89 11.80 -1.27
CA LEU A 83 -3.65 10.84 -2.07
C LEU A 83 -5.05 11.37 -2.32
N THR A 84 -5.56 11.13 -3.52
CA THR A 84 -6.95 11.43 -3.88
C THR A 84 -7.68 10.11 -4.16
N HIS A 85 -8.85 9.94 -3.56
CA HIS A 85 -9.74 8.82 -3.87
C HIS A 85 -10.38 9.09 -5.23
N ILE A 86 -10.09 8.25 -6.22
CA ILE A 86 -10.56 8.44 -7.59
C ILE A 86 -11.89 7.75 -7.83
N HIS A 87 -11.98 6.48 -7.44
CA HIS A 87 -13.14 5.63 -7.62
C HIS A 87 -13.03 4.46 -6.65
N LYS A 88 -14.07 3.64 -6.52
CA LYS A 88 -14.11 2.52 -5.54
C LYS A 88 -12.78 1.80 -5.37
N GLY A 89 -12.13 2.03 -4.23
CA GLY A 89 -10.88 1.36 -3.88
C GLY A 89 -9.67 1.78 -4.69
N LEU A 90 -9.77 2.80 -5.56
CA LEU A 90 -8.68 3.31 -6.37
C LEU A 90 -8.24 4.69 -5.89
N TYR A 91 -6.93 4.87 -5.73
CA TYR A 91 -6.34 6.10 -5.24
C TYR A 91 -5.25 6.60 -6.20
N GLY A 92 -5.21 7.90 -6.40
CA GLY A 92 -4.10 8.56 -7.11
C GLY A 92 -3.16 9.20 -6.10
N ILE A 93 -1.87 9.26 -6.43
CA ILE A 93 -0.87 9.92 -5.60
C ILE A 93 -0.36 11.17 -6.31
N ASP A 94 -0.25 12.28 -5.58
CA ASP A 94 0.25 13.53 -6.13
C ASP A 94 1.77 13.48 -6.26
N GLY A 95 2.29 14.14 -7.29
CA GLY A 95 3.72 14.24 -7.53
C GLY A 95 4.26 13.33 -8.63
N LEU A 96 3.44 12.41 -9.15
CA LEU A 96 3.83 11.55 -10.27
C LEU A 96 2.74 11.55 -11.33
N SER A 97 3.00 12.22 -12.46
CA SER A 97 2.09 12.15 -13.61
C SER A 97 2.26 10.80 -14.31
N GLY A 98 1.17 10.25 -14.81
CA GLY A 98 1.19 9.00 -15.57
C GLY A 98 1.20 7.72 -14.73
N ILE A 99 1.13 7.82 -13.41
CA ILE A 99 0.99 6.64 -12.56
C ILE A 99 -0.46 6.16 -12.60
N LYS A 100 -0.62 4.86 -12.76
CA LYS A 100 -1.92 4.23 -12.70
C LYS A 100 -2.53 4.38 -11.30
N PRO A 101 -3.86 4.51 -11.19
CA PRO A 101 -4.51 4.47 -9.88
C PRO A 101 -4.12 3.20 -9.11
N MET A 102 -3.90 3.36 -7.81
CA MET A 102 -3.47 2.28 -6.94
C MET A 102 -4.63 1.67 -6.20
N ARG A 103 -4.67 0.35 -6.13
CA ARG A 103 -5.66 -0.41 -5.38
C ARG A 103 -5.08 -1.06 -4.14
N TYR A 104 -3.81 -1.44 -4.19
CA TYR A 104 -3.18 -2.27 -3.18
C TYR A 104 -2.07 -1.54 -2.43
N VAL A 105 -1.87 -1.94 -1.17
CA VAL A 105 -0.88 -1.32 -0.30
C VAL A 105 0.53 -1.40 -0.89
N HIS A 106 0.91 -2.53 -1.49
CA HIS A 106 2.25 -2.65 -2.07
C HIS A 106 2.49 -1.68 -3.24
N GLU A 107 1.44 -1.36 -4.00
CA GLU A 107 1.52 -0.34 -5.05
C GLU A 107 1.75 1.06 -4.43
N LEU A 108 1.05 1.36 -3.34
CA LEU A 108 1.25 2.60 -2.60
C LEU A 108 2.66 2.68 -2.01
N GLN A 109 3.17 1.57 -1.46
CA GLN A 109 4.54 1.51 -0.94
C GLN A 109 5.55 1.86 -2.03
N ASN A 110 5.39 1.30 -3.23
CA ASN A 110 6.29 1.56 -4.35
C ASN A 110 6.23 3.01 -4.81
N ALA A 111 5.03 3.56 -4.97
CA ALA A 111 4.84 4.95 -5.39
C ALA A 111 5.39 5.92 -4.34
N TYR A 112 5.12 5.68 -3.07
CA TYR A 112 5.62 6.52 -1.98
C TYR A 112 7.15 6.55 -1.97
N PHE A 113 7.80 5.41 -2.14
CA PHE A 113 9.26 5.33 -2.21
C PHE A 113 9.82 6.12 -3.39
N VAL A 114 9.19 6.01 -4.56
CA VAL A 114 9.64 6.75 -5.76
C VAL A 114 9.55 8.25 -5.54
N ILE A 115 8.49 8.73 -4.89
CA ILE A 115 8.28 10.17 -4.68
C ILE A 115 9.17 10.71 -3.56
N THR A 116 9.27 10.01 -2.44
CA THR A 116 9.89 10.55 -1.22
C THR A 116 11.31 10.04 -0.97
N GLY A 117 11.70 8.94 -1.60
CA GLY A 117 12.95 8.25 -1.29
C GLY A 117 12.92 7.50 0.04
N LYS A 118 11.77 7.42 0.68
CA LYS A 118 11.59 6.79 2.00
C LYS A 118 10.61 5.63 1.91
N GLU A 119 10.78 4.63 2.78
CA GLU A 119 9.80 3.58 2.93
C GLU A 119 8.57 4.08 3.68
N LEU A 120 7.40 3.68 3.23
CA LEU A 120 6.14 3.94 3.93
C LEU A 120 6.16 3.19 5.27
N ASN A 121 5.76 3.87 6.35
CA ASN A 121 5.70 3.24 7.67
C ASN A 121 4.49 2.31 7.74
N THR A 122 4.74 1.00 7.74
CA THR A 122 3.71 -0.04 7.74
C THR A 122 3.61 -0.78 9.08
N GLU A 123 4.32 -0.31 10.10
CA GLU A 123 4.44 -1.02 11.37
C GLU A 123 3.09 -1.37 11.99
N LYS A 124 2.13 -0.46 11.96
CA LYS A 124 0.79 -0.70 12.55
C LYS A 124 0.00 -1.78 11.81
N LEU A 125 0.26 -1.99 10.52
CA LEU A 125 -0.39 -3.06 9.77
C LEU A 125 0.11 -4.44 10.19
N LEU A 126 1.37 -4.54 10.58
CA LEU A 126 2.00 -5.81 10.94
C LEU A 126 1.57 -6.31 12.32
N TYR A 127 1.01 -5.45 13.15
CA TYR A 127 0.65 -5.75 14.54
C TYR A 127 -0.84 -5.51 14.83
N LEU A 128 -1.67 -5.69 13.84
CA LEU A 128 -3.12 -5.60 14.00
C LEU A 128 -3.69 -6.70 14.89
#